data_6c7fa511a1205eef1db57c2097f9be61
#
_entry.id   6c7fa511a1205eef1db57c2097f9be61
#
_cell.length_a   1.000
_cell.length_b   1.000
_cell.length_c   1.000
_cell.angle_alpha   90.00
_cell.angle_beta   90.00
_cell.angle_gamma   90.00
#
_symmetry.space_group_name_H-M   'P 1'
#
loop_
_entity.id
_entity.type
_entity.pdbx_description
1 polymer ?
#
loop_
_entity_poly.entity_id
_entity_poly.type
_entity_poly.pdbx_seq_one_letter_code
_entity_poly.pdbx_strand_id
1 'polypeptide(L)'
;MTKLINNHLRNGYSDYNLLFLKRYVDELNLDYKILDVGCGHYRNLYLFYQLGFKNLYGIDRLTPDPSEKPKRFKVNFIKKDITLGLPYEDKEFEIVLCNFVLMFIPRKSLYKLLDDILRVTERFCIIETQKQFYEAKKGQILHYEFKDIVKYIESKEEFEIIDKKIYKEKLMVRRI
;
A
#
# COMPACT_ATOMS: atom_id res chain seq x y z
N MET A 1 2.22 -10.09 -27.60
CA MET A 1 1.73 -8.82 -27.03
C MET A 1 1.22 -8.97 -25.60
N THR A 2 0.36 -9.92 -25.29
CA THR A 2 -0.24 -10.13 -23.95
C THR A 2 0.81 -10.42 -22.83
N LYS A 3 1.90 -11.16 -23.11
CA LYS A 3 2.99 -11.42 -22.15
C LYS A 3 3.79 -10.16 -21.79
N LEU A 4 4.03 -9.27 -22.74
CA LEU A 4 4.74 -8.00 -22.51
C LEU A 4 3.90 -7.01 -21.69
N ILE A 5 2.58 -6.94 -21.94
CA ILE A 5 1.66 -6.11 -21.17
C ILE A 5 1.55 -6.62 -19.72
N ASN A 6 1.47 -7.94 -19.52
CA ASN A 6 1.44 -8.52 -18.17
C ASN A 6 2.76 -8.31 -17.40
N ASN A 7 3.92 -8.35 -18.08
CA ASN A 7 5.20 -8.04 -17.45
C ASN A 7 5.32 -6.55 -17.09
N HIS A 8 4.80 -5.64 -17.91
CA HIS A 8 4.82 -4.21 -17.63
C HIS A 8 3.92 -3.86 -16.42
N LEU A 9 2.74 -4.49 -16.33
CA LEU A 9 1.84 -4.36 -15.17
C LEU A 9 2.40 -5.01 -13.90
N ARG A 10 3.23 -6.05 -14.02
CA ARG A 10 3.90 -6.70 -12.87
C ARG A 10 5.09 -5.91 -12.32
N ASN A 11 5.77 -5.14 -13.18
CA ASN A 11 7.00 -4.41 -12.82
C ASN A 11 6.77 -2.89 -12.64
N GLY A 12 5.59 -2.38 -12.96
CA GLY A 12 5.26 -0.97 -12.77
C GLY A 12 4.90 -0.67 -11.32
N TYR A 13 5.67 0.20 -10.66
CA TYR A 13 5.31 0.79 -9.37
C TYR A 13 4.18 1.81 -9.53
N SER A 14 3.54 2.19 -8.43
CA SER A 14 2.51 3.23 -8.45
C SER A 14 3.13 4.62 -8.72
N ASP A 15 2.59 5.33 -9.71
CA ASP A 15 2.93 6.73 -9.96
C ASP A 15 2.61 7.63 -8.76
N TYR A 16 1.67 7.20 -7.91
CA TYR A 16 1.29 7.96 -6.73
C TYR A 16 2.35 7.85 -5.63
N ASN A 17 3.00 6.70 -5.49
CA ASN A 17 4.18 6.55 -4.63
C ASN A 17 5.34 7.41 -5.13
N LEU A 18 5.54 7.50 -6.45
CA LEU A 18 6.56 8.38 -7.03
C LEU A 18 6.24 9.85 -6.77
N LEU A 19 4.96 10.26 -6.88
CA LEU A 19 4.52 11.61 -6.55
C LEU A 19 4.77 11.94 -5.08
N PHE A 20 4.49 10.99 -4.16
CA PHE A 20 4.78 11.14 -2.74
C PHE A 20 6.28 11.38 -2.51
N LEU A 21 7.12 10.51 -3.04
CA LEU A 21 8.58 10.61 -2.92
C LEU A 21 9.10 11.95 -3.43
N LYS A 22 8.63 12.41 -4.59
CA LYS A 22 9.01 13.71 -5.16
C LYS A 22 8.59 14.89 -4.27
N ARG A 23 7.41 14.81 -3.65
CA ARG A 23 6.83 15.92 -2.86
C ARG A 23 7.46 16.05 -1.49
N TYR A 24 7.81 14.94 -0.87
CA TYR A 24 8.25 14.86 0.52
C TYR A 24 9.73 14.44 0.68
N VAL A 25 10.52 14.47 -0.40
CA VAL A 25 11.93 14.00 -0.40
C VAL A 25 12.76 14.61 0.74
N ASP A 26 12.55 15.88 1.05
CA ASP A 26 13.30 16.60 2.10
C ASP A 26 12.89 16.20 3.53
N GLU A 27 11.74 15.50 3.68
CA GLU A 27 11.24 15.01 4.95
C GLU A 27 11.57 13.53 5.19
N LEU A 28 12.15 12.85 4.19
CA LEU A 28 12.38 11.41 4.24
C LEU A 28 13.81 11.09 4.70
N ASN A 29 13.92 10.06 5.55
CA ASN A 29 15.19 9.46 5.93
C ASN A 29 15.30 8.06 5.31
N LEU A 30 16.46 7.73 4.73
CA LEU A 30 16.69 6.42 4.09
C LEU A 30 16.66 5.24 5.09
N ASP A 31 16.73 5.52 6.39
CA ASP A 31 16.60 4.53 7.46
C ASP A 31 15.15 4.25 7.88
N TYR A 32 14.16 4.96 7.30
CA TYR A 32 12.74 4.70 7.57
C TYR A 32 12.37 3.27 7.23
N LYS A 33 11.56 2.66 8.09
CA LYS A 33 10.90 1.38 7.83
C LYS A 33 9.69 1.62 6.93
N ILE A 34 9.62 0.86 5.86
CA ILE A 34 8.55 0.96 4.87
C ILE A 34 7.80 -0.36 4.80
N LEU A 35 6.50 -0.33 5.09
CA LEU A 35 5.62 -1.48 4.97
C LEU A 35 4.78 -1.37 3.69
N ASP A 36 4.75 -2.43 2.89
CA ASP A 36 3.81 -2.59 1.78
C ASP A 36 2.78 -3.67 2.14
N VAL A 37 1.54 -3.24 2.40
CA VAL A 37 0.41 -4.10 2.75
C VAL A 37 -0.22 -4.64 1.48
N GLY A 38 -0.16 -5.96 1.28
CA GLY A 38 -0.51 -6.60 0.02
C GLY A 38 0.58 -6.39 -1.04
N CYS A 39 1.83 -6.64 -0.65
CA CYS A 39 3.02 -6.27 -1.42
C CYS A 39 3.18 -6.99 -2.77
N GLY A 40 2.42 -8.06 -3.03
CA GLY A 40 2.51 -8.83 -4.27
C GLY A 40 3.94 -9.18 -4.65
N HIS A 41 4.38 -8.79 -5.85
CA HIS A 41 5.75 -9.02 -6.34
C HIS A 41 6.75 -7.91 -5.98
N TYR A 42 6.53 -7.18 -4.87
CA TYR A 42 7.41 -6.13 -4.34
C TYR A 42 7.64 -4.92 -5.25
N ARG A 43 6.78 -4.65 -6.22
CA ARG A 43 7.02 -3.58 -7.21
C ARG A 43 7.18 -2.20 -6.56
N ASN A 44 6.37 -1.88 -5.55
CA ASN A 44 6.46 -0.60 -4.85
C ASN A 44 7.69 -0.56 -3.92
N LEU A 45 7.94 -1.63 -3.17
CA LEU A 45 9.15 -1.73 -2.34
C LEU A 45 10.44 -1.64 -3.17
N TYR A 46 10.41 -2.16 -4.40
CA TYR A 46 11.56 -2.04 -5.30
C TYR A 46 11.82 -0.60 -5.74
N LEU A 47 10.78 0.23 -5.90
CA LEU A 47 10.95 1.68 -6.12
C LEU A 47 11.71 2.31 -4.96
N PHE A 48 11.31 2.05 -3.70
CA PHE A 48 11.99 2.60 -2.53
C PHE A 48 13.43 2.08 -2.41
N TYR A 49 13.66 0.79 -2.70
CA TYR A 49 15.01 0.22 -2.76
C TYR A 49 15.93 0.97 -3.75
N GLN A 50 15.43 1.26 -4.95
CA GLN A 50 16.20 2.00 -5.97
C GLN A 50 16.59 3.41 -5.53
N LEU A 51 15.85 4.00 -4.59
CA LEU A 51 16.13 5.29 -3.99
C LEU A 51 17.02 5.21 -2.74
N GLY A 52 17.45 4.00 -2.35
CA GLY A 52 18.39 3.79 -1.26
C GLY A 52 17.80 3.37 0.09
N PHE A 53 16.46 3.24 0.19
CA PHE A 53 15.84 2.70 1.40
C PHE A 53 16.21 1.23 1.61
N LYS A 54 16.50 0.83 2.85
CA LYS A 54 16.98 -0.50 3.18
C LYS A 54 16.02 -1.29 4.07
N ASN A 55 15.22 -0.61 4.88
CA ASN A 55 14.32 -1.22 5.85
C ASN A 55 12.94 -1.47 5.22
N LEU A 56 12.87 -2.48 4.36
CA LEU A 56 11.69 -2.80 3.56
C LEU A 56 10.97 -4.01 4.12
N TYR A 57 9.65 -3.86 4.30
CA TYR A 57 8.77 -4.87 4.87
C TYR A 57 7.59 -5.11 3.93
N GLY A 58 7.21 -6.36 3.77
CA GLY A 58 6.09 -6.74 2.93
C GLY A 58 5.21 -7.78 3.61
N ILE A 59 3.91 -7.64 3.45
CA ILE A 59 2.95 -8.64 3.91
C ILE A 59 1.96 -8.96 2.79
N ASP A 60 1.75 -10.25 2.52
CA ASP A 60 0.80 -10.73 1.52
C ASP A 60 0.36 -12.17 1.86
N ARG A 61 -0.81 -12.57 1.38
CA ARG A 61 -1.29 -13.95 1.49
C ARG A 61 -0.56 -14.92 0.56
N LEU A 62 0.00 -14.41 -0.54
CA LEU A 62 0.78 -15.17 -1.51
C LEU A 62 2.27 -14.93 -1.28
N THR A 63 3.08 -15.96 -1.48
CA THR A 63 4.53 -15.81 -1.45
C THR A 63 4.98 -15.15 -2.75
N PRO A 64 5.67 -14.00 -2.70
CA PRO A 64 6.20 -13.35 -3.89
C PRO A 64 7.25 -14.22 -4.57
N ASP A 65 7.35 -14.09 -5.90
CA ASP A 65 8.48 -14.61 -6.65
C ASP A 65 9.52 -13.50 -6.84
N PRO A 66 10.66 -13.54 -6.15
CA PRO A 66 11.71 -12.53 -6.25
C PRO A 66 12.67 -12.76 -7.41
N SER A 67 12.46 -13.79 -8.27
CA SER A 67 13.42 -14.21 -9.31
C SER A 67 13.81 -13.10 -10.28
N GLU A 68 12.95 -12.11 -10.48
CA GLU A 68 13.18 -10.95 -11.35
C GLU A 68 13.88 -9.77 -10.64
N LYS A 69 14.21 -9.88 -9.34
CA LYS A 69 14.79 -8.80 -8.55
C LYS A 69 16.29 -9.04 -8.30
N PRO A 70 17.08 -7.95 -8.16
CA PRO A 70 18.50 -8.11 -7.85
C PRO A 70 18.73 -8.90 -6.54
N LYS A 71 19.75 -9.75 -6.48
CA LYS A 71 20.09 -10.56 -5.29
C LYS A 71 20.28 -9.71 -4.01
N ARG A 72 20.68 -8.43 -4.15
CA ARG A 72 20.86 -7.49 -3.03
C ARG A 72 19.56 -6.88 -2.52
N PHE A 73 18.47 -6.99 -3.29
CA PHE A 73 17.15 -6.53 -2.85
C PHE A 73 16.62 -7.49 -1.78
N LYS A 74 16.43 -6.98 -0.58
CA LYS A 74 15.94 -7.75 0.57
C LYS A 74 14.67 -7.13 1.08
N VAL A 75 13.69 -7.96 1.42
CA VAL A 75 12.42 -7.57 2.05
C VAL A 75 12.17 -8.49 3.24
N ASN A 76 11.84 -7.90 4.39
CA ASN A 76 11.32 -8.63 5.53
C ASN A 76 9.87 -9.01 5.23
N PHE A 77 9.64 -10.22 4.76
CA PHE A 77 8.34 -10.66 4.27
C PHE A 77 7.62 -11.54 5.27
N ILE A 78 6.32 -11.25 5.49
CA ILE A 78 5.41 -12.10 6.25
C ILE A 78 4.29 -12.59 5.33
N LYS A 79 4.14 -13.92 5.24
CA LYS A 79 3.00 -14.53 4.56
C LYS A 79 1.82 -14.59 5.52
N LYS A 80 0.80 -13.75 5.29
CA LYS A 80 -0.40 -13.70 6.13
C LYS A 80 -1.59 -13.11 5.38
N ASP A 81 -2.79 -13.57 5.73
CA ASP A 81 -4.03 -12.91 5.34
C ASP A 81 -4.22 -11.65 6.20
N ILE A 82 -4.13 -10.49 5.55
CA ILE A 82 -4.22 -9.17 6.19
C ILE A 82 -5.60 -8.86 6.78
N THR A 83 -6.65 -9.60 6.38
CA THR A 83 -8.00 -9.46 6.97
C THR A 83 -8.07 -9.99 8.42
N LEU A 84 -7.06 -10.77 8.84
CA LEU A 84 -6.90 -11.29 10.20
C LEU A 84 -6.09 -10.36 11.12
N GLY A 85 -5.69 -9.20 10.63
CA GLY A 85 -4.90 -8.19 11.34
C GLY A 85 -3.42 -8.20 10.98
N LEU A 86 -2.78 -7.02 11.13
CA LEU A 86 -1.36 -6.83 10.88
C LEU A 86 -0.55 -7.19 12.14
N PRO A 87 0.47 -8.09 12.05
CA PRO A 87 1.25 -8.59 13.19
C PRO A 87 2.42 -7.67 13.53
N TYR A 88 2.16 -6.39 13.65
CA TYR A 88 3.14 -5.34 13.89
C TYR A 88 2.72 -4.46 15.05
N GLU A 89 3.70 -3.82 15.68
CA GLU A 89 3.47 -2.89 16.79
C GLU A 89 2.85 -1.58 16.30
N ASP A 90 2.28 -0.81 17.23
CA ASP A 90 1.75 0.52 16.95
C ASP A 90 2.90 1.44 16.50
N LYS A 91 2.65 2.22 15.44
CA LYS A 91 3.62 3.20 14.90
C LYS A 91 4.98 2.58 14.52
N GLU A 92 4.99 1.33 14.08
CA GLU A 92 6.23 0.63 13.74
C GLU A 92 6.86 1.11 12.44
N PHE A 93 6.08 1.70 11.53
CA PHE A 93 6.53 2.05 10.18
C PHE A 93 6.34 3.53 9.87
N GLU A 94 7.40 4.20 9.49
CA GLU A 94 7.32 5.61 9.08
C GLU A 94 6.51 5.79 7.79
N ILE A 95 6.53 4.80 6.90
CA ILE A 95 5.75 4.83 5.66
C ILE A 95 5.00 3.50 5.49
N VAL A 96 3.68 3.58 5.33
CA VAL A 96 2.84 2.42 5.02
C VAL A 96 2.19 2.61 3.66
N LEU A 97 2.35 1.61 2.79
CA LEU A 97 1.76 1.55 1.47
C LEU A 97 0.61 0.55 1.46
N CYS A 98 -0.49 0.90 0.82
CA CYS A 98 -1.62 0.00 0.55
C CYS A 98 -2.14 0.29 -0.87
N ASN A 99 -1.43 -0.22 -1.88
CA ASN A 99 -1.71 0.08 -3.28
C ASN A 99 -2.42 -1.10 -3.96
N PHE A 100 -3.64 -0.88 -4.46
CA PHE A 100 -4.45 -1.86 -5.20
C PHE A 100 -4.81 -3.11 -4.40
N VAL A 101 -5.05 -2.96 -3.11
CA VAL A 101 -5.36 -4.04 -2.16
C VAL A 101 -6.81 -3.98 -1.68
N LEU A 102 -7.30 -2.80 -1.28
CA LEU A 102 -8.61 -2.65 -0.64
C LEU A 102 -9.75 -3.18 -1.51
N MET A 103 -9.60 -3.15 -2.82
CA MET A 103 -10.57 -3.69 -3.77
C MET A 103 -10.79 -5.22 -3.65
N PHE A 104 -9.89 -5.94 -2.97
CA PHE A 104 -9.99 -7.38 -2.72
C PHE A 104 -10.42 -7.71 -1.28
N ILE A 105 -10.64 -6.69 -0.45
CA ILE A 105 -10.95 -6.88 0.97
C ILE A 105 -12.45 -6.95 1.19
N PRO A 106 -12.97 -7.98 1.88
CA PRO A 106 -14.38 -8.05 2.26
C PRO A 106 -14.83 -6.81 3.04
N ARG A 107 -16.00 -6.26 2.68
CA ARG A 107 -16.53 -5.04 3.32
C ARG A 107 -16.54 -5.12 4.83
N LYS A 108 -16.87 -6.31 5.38
CA LYS A 108 -16.86 -6.57 6.82
C LYS A 108 -15.48 -6.42 7.49
N SER A 109 -14.39 -6.56 6.71
CA SER A 109 -13.00 -6.49 7.18
C SER A 109 -12.32 -5.18 6.80
N LEU A 110 -12.96 -4.34 5.95
CA LEU A 110 -12.33 -3.16 5.38
C LEU A 110 -11.90 -2.15 6.46
N TYR A 111 -12.82 -1.75 7.34
CA TYR A 111 -12.53 -0.74 8.35
C TYR A 111 -11.56 -1.24 9.41
N LYS A 112 -11.64 -2.53 9.78
CA LYS A 112 -10.66 -3.15 10.67
C LYS A 112 -9.25 -3.12 10.05
N LEU A 113 -9.12 -3.41 8.76
CA LEU A 113 -7.84 -3.32 8.07
C LEU A 113 -7.35 -1.87 7.98
N LEU A 114 -8.24 -0.91 7.73
CA LEU A 114 -7.87 0.51 7.73
C LEU A 114 -7.37 0.95 9.13
N ASP A 115 -8.04 0.54 10.20
CA ASP A 115 -7.58 0.79 11.57
C ASP A 115 -6.18 0.20 11.82
N ASP A 116 -5.95 -1.04 11.38
CA ASP A 116 -4.63 -1.67 11.51
C ASP A 116 -3.56 -0.95 10.69
N ILE A 117 -3.86 -0.55 9.46
CA ILE A 117 -2.95 0.23 8.60
C ILE A 117 -2.57 1.55 9.29
N LEU A 118 -3.57 2.28 9.79
CA LEU A 118 -3.34 3.54 10.49
C LEU A 118 -2.59 3.32 11.81
N ARG A 119 -2.94 2.29 12.57
CA ARG A 119 -2.28 1.93 13.83
C ARG A 119 -0.77 1.75 13.68
N VAL A 120 -0.36 0.97 12.68
CA VAL A 120 1.07 0.68 12.44
C VAL A 120 1.82 1.82 11.74
N THR A 121 1.12 2.87 11.26
CA THR A 121 1.70 4.03 10.61
C THR A 121 2.24 5.01 11.64
N GLU A 122 3.53 5.36 11.56
CA GLU A 122 4.16 6.40 12.38
C GLU A 122 4.05 7.79 11.73
N ARG A 123 4.23 7.90 10.41
CA ARG A 123 4.24 9.21 9.72
C ARG A 123 3.32 9.29 8.53
N PHE A 124 3.52 8.46 7.52
CA PHE A 124 2.82 8.56 6.24
C PHE A 124 2.12 7.26 5.87
N CYS A 125 0.90 7.38 5.40
CA CYS A 125 0.18 6.27 4.79
C CYS A 125 -0.28 6.65 3.38
N ILE A 126 -0.03 5.78 2.40
CA ILE A 126 -0.40 5.98 1.00
C ILE A 126 -1.37 4.87 0.61
N ILE A 127 -2.60 5.26 0.28
CA ILE A 127 -3.66 4.34 -0.14
C ILE A 127 -4.02 4.64 -1.58
N GLU A 128 -4.01 3.60 -2.39
CA GLU A 128 -4.46 3.65 -3.78
C GLU A 128 -5.31 2.42 -4.07
N THR A 129 -6.44 2.63 -4.70
CA THR A 129 -7.30 1.53 -5.14
C THR A 129 -7.89 1.84 -6.51
N GLN A 130 -8.63 0.90 -7.09
CA GLN A 130 -9.18 1.06 -8.42
C GLN A 130 -10.51 0.35 -8.55
N LYS A 131 -11.57 1.12 -8.75
CA LYS A 131 -12.93 0.64 -8.88
C LYS A 131 -13.19 -0.12 -10.19
N GLN A 132 -12.49 0.23 -11.27
CA GLN A 132 -12.90 -0.07 -12.64
C GLN A 132 -12.30 -1.32 -13.28
N PHE A 133 -11.36 -2.04 -12.67
CA PHE A 133 -10.63 -3.11 -13.35
C PHE A 133 -11.26 -4.49 -13.25
N TYR A 134 -12.31 -4.65 -12.50
CA TYR A 134 -12.98 -5.94 -12.39
C TYR A 134 -14.47 -5.79 -12.69
N GLU A 135 -14.85 -5.99 -13.96
CA GLU A 135 -16.14 -6.65 -14.19
C GLU A 135 -16.10 -7.95 -13.40
N ALA A 136 -16.84 -7.97 -12.32
CA ALA A 136 -16.84 -9.05 -11.37
C ALA A 136 -17.11 -10.37 -12.09
N LYS A 137 -16.16 -11.26 -12.11
CA LYS A 137 -16.47 -12.68 -12.05
C LYS A 137 -17.34 -12.83 -10.82
N LYS A 138 -18.63 -13.20 -11.01
CA LYS A 138 -19.68 -13.27 -9.99
C LYS A 138 -19.11 -13.62 -8.61
N GLY A 139 -19.17 -12.69 -7.67
CA GLY A 139 -18.89 -12.92 -6.26
C GLY A 139 -17.60 -12.33 -5.67
N GLN A 140 -16.74 -11.61 -6.42
CA GLN A 140 -15.42 -11.23 -5.92
C GLN A 140 -15.14 -9.73 -5.79
N ILE A 141 -16.08 -8.84 -6.14
CA ILE A 141 -15.87 -7.40 -5.99
C ILE A 141 -16.75 -6.84 -4.90
N LEU A 142 -16.09 -6.16 -4.01
CA LEU A 142 -16.68 -5.53 -2.87
C LEU A 142 -16.92 -4.07 -3.19
N HIS A 143 -18.19 -3.72 -3.30
CA HIS A 143 -18.61 -2.36 -3.54
C HIS A 143 -18.45 -1.54 -2.27
N TYR A 144 -17.43 -0.71 -2.23
CA TYR A 144 -17.34 0.44 -1.33
C TYR A 144 -17.17 1.70 -2.19
N GLU A 145 -17.65 2.81 -1.69
CA GLU A 145 -17.35 4.09 -2.30
C GLU A 145 -16.06 4.63 -1.68
N PHE A 146 -15.09 5.01 -2.52
CA PHE A 146 -13.80 5.56 -2.01
C PHE A 146 -14.00 6.79 -1.10
N LYS A 147 -15.03 7.58 -1.36
CA LYS A 147 -15.44 8.68 -0.47
C LYS A 147 -15.74 8.25 0.97
N ASP A 148 -16.20 7.01 1.18
CA ASP A 148 -16.49 6.51 2.53
C ASP A 148 -15.19 6.16 3.26
N ILE A 149 -14.17 5.68 2.55
CA ILE A 149 -12.82 5.50 3.09
C ILE A 149 -12.23 6.87 3.48
N VAL A 150 -12.36 7.87 2.61
CA VAL A 150 -11.90 9.24 2.89
C VAL A 150 -12.54 9.78 4.15
N LYS A 151 -13.89 9.75 4.25
CA LYS A 151 -14.64 10.19 5.45
C LYS A 151 -14.23 9.43 6.70
N TYR A 152 -14.00 8.13 6.58
CA TYR A 152 -13.55 7.30 7.70
C TYR A 152 -12.19 7.76 8.22
N ILE A 153 -11.25 8.05 7.34
CA ILE A 153 -9.92 8.55 7.74
C ILE A 153 -10.01 9.99 8.26
N GLU A 154 -10.84 10.84 7.65
CA GLU A 154 -11.10 12.21 8.16
C GLU A 154 -11.71 12.23 9.58
N SER A 155 -12.35 11.14 10.01
CA SER A 155 -12.86 11.02 11.39
C SER A 155 -11.79 10.64 12.43
N LYS A 156 -10.54 10.37 12.02
CA LYS A 156 -9.44 10.00 12.91
C LYS A 156 -8.63 11.25 13.25
N GLU A 157 -8.80 11.76 14.48
CA GLU A 157 -8.15 13.00 14.95
C GLU A 157 -6.61 12.99 14.87
N GLU A 158 -6.01 11.79 14.91
CA GLU A 158 -4.55 11.62 14.84
C GLU A 158 -3.97 11.75 13.42
N PHE A 159 -4.81 11.97 12.40
CA PHE A 159 -4.39 11.97 11.01
C PHE A 159 -4.94 13.14 10.23
N GLU A 160 -4.13 13.68 9.33
CA GLU A 160 -4.54 14.62 8.30
C GLU A 160 -4.43 14.03 6.91
N ILE A 161 -5.36 14.38 6.04
CA ILE A 161 -5.27 14.05 4.61
C ILE A 161 -4.46 15.13 3.92
N ILE A 162 -3.25 14.80 3.45
CA ILE A 162 -2.33 15.74 2.80
C ILE A 162 -2.44 15.74 1.27
N ASP A 163 -3.07 14.73 0.68
CA ASP A 163 -3.48 14.71 -0.74
C ASP A 163 -4.63 13.74 -0.94
N LYS A 164 -5.62 14.12 -1.76
CA LYS A 164 -6.70 13.22 -2.15
C LYS A 164 -7.14 13.42 -3.59
N LYS A 165 -7.36 12.31 -4.29
CA LYS A 165 -7.87 12.27 -5.67
C LYS A 165 -9.04 11.28 -5.73
N ILE A 166 -10.23 11.73 -5.35
CA ILE A 166 -11.42 10.88 -5.18
C ILE A 166 -11.74 10.08 -6.45
N TYR A 167 -11.74 10.73 -7.63
CA TYR A 167 -12.03 10.05 -8.89
C TYR A 167 -10.97 9.03 -9.33
N LYS A 168 -9.74 9.17 -8.84
CA LYS A 168 -8.61 8.25 -9.09
C LYS A 168 -8.38 7.29 -7.92
N GLU A 169 -9.23 7.37 -6.89
CA GLU A 169 -9.18 6.55 -5.69
C GLU A 169 -7.78 6.50 -5.04
N LYS A 170 -7.21 7.69 -4.79
CA LYS A 170 -5.86 7.89 -4.23
C LYS A 170 -5.90 8.82 -3.03
N LEU A 171 -5.14 8.47 -2.00
CA LEU A 171 -5.10 9.18 -0.73
C LEU A 171 -3.69 9.14 -0.14
N MET A 172 -3.19 10.29 0.31
CA MET A 172 -2.02 10.38 1.19
C MET A 172 -2.45 10.95 2.53
N VAL A 173 -2.00 10.31 3.58
CA VAL A 173 -2.34 10.62 4.96
C VAL A 173 -1.04 10.82 5.74
N ARG A 174 -1.04 11.78 6.65
CA ARG A 174 0.03 12.03 7.62
C ARG A 174 -0.52 11.89 9.03
N ARG A 175 0.22 11.27 9.93
CA ARG A 175 -0.04 11.33 11.37
C ARG A 175 0.41 12.69 11.90
N ILE A 176 -0.43 13.36 12.69
CA ILE A 176 -0.18 14.65 13.35
C ILE A 176 0.19 14.46 14.82
#